data_92b62dc8a39ad4f956728e6debba7f32
#
_entry.id   92b62dc8a39ad4f956728e6debba7f32
#
_cell.length_a   1.000
_cell.length_b   1.000
_cell.length_c   1.000
_cell.angle_alpha   90.00
_cell.angle_beta   90.00
_cell.angle_gamma   90.00
#
_symmetry.space_group_name_H-M   'P 1'
#
loop_
_entity.id
_entity.type
_entity.pdbx_description
1 polymer ?
#
loop_
_entity_poly.entity_id
_entity_poly.type
_entity_poly.pdbx_seq_one_letter_code
_entity_poly.pdbx_strand_id
1 'polypeptide(L)'
;MIRNSPELLAATFLLGSLASSASAATTVEVTNFGSNPGKLRMFKHIPDRLPASAPLVVVMHGCTQDAITYTNESGWIQMADQLHVALVMPQQQQANNSNSCFNWYDPTKTARDQGEAMSIKQMIDKMKADYSIDASRVFVTGLSAGGAMTSVMLADYPNVFAAGAIVAGLPYGCANSLTEALNCMQTSQPSGGTTAGAVGSPRNLQGITPALADFLCPYSPLYCKPAASGRSSGGYTAAQWGDFVRQASNATAYPRVSIWHGSADTTVSPANGTSEMQQWTNVHGIDPASSAKDTVNGYPHEVYKDASGKAMVETYSITGMAHGHPVDPGTGPDQCGTADKYVLNVHICSSLYAARFFGLANYPGA
;
A
#
# COMPACT_ATOMS: atom_id res chain seq x y z
N MET A 1 56.29 -59.44 -38.16
CA MET A 1 56.07 -58.74 -36.91
C MET A 1 55.41 -57.43 -37.23
N ILE A 2 54.08 -57.32 -37.09
CA ILE A 2 53.27 -56.13 -37.38
C ILE A 2 52.90 -55.58 -36.03
N ARG A 3 53.33 -54.33 -35.71
CA ARG A 3 52.98 -53.64 -34.51
C ARG A 3 51.71 -52.77 -34.80
N ASN A 4 50.58 -53.10 -34.18
CA ASN A 4 49.39 -52.22 -34.14
C ASN A 4 49.56 -51.19 -33.04
N SER A 5 49.47 -49.91 -33.42
CA SER A 5 49.32 -48.81 -32.48
C SER A 5 47.81 -48.44 -32.36
N PRO A 6 47.26 -48.21 -31.15
CA PRO A 6 45.90 -47.74 -31.03
C PRO A 6 45.85 -46.19 -31.16
N GLU A 7 45.01 -45.69 -32.07
CA GLU A 7 44.69 -44.27 -32.17
C GLU A 7 43.79 -43.89 -31.01
N LEU A 8 44.23 -42.87 -30.23
CA LEU A 8 43.42 -42.21 -29.21
C LEU A 8 42.51 -41.19 -29.88
N LEU A 9 41.20 -41.47 -29.91
CA LEU A 9 40.21 -40.46 -30.25
C LEU A 9 40.02 -39.51 -29.07
N ALA A 10 40.49 -38.28 -29.21
CA ALA A 10 40.20 -37.20 -28.29
C ALA A 10 38.79 -36.60 -28.60
N ALA A 11 37.81 -36.89 -27.76
CA ALA A 11 36.50 -36.26 -27.83
C ALA A 11 36.57 -34.85 -27.22
N THR A 12 36.53 -33.83 -28.04
CA THR A 12 36.46 -32.42 -27.61
C THR A 12 35.00 -32.09 -27.21
N PHE A 13 34.73 -32.03 -25.91
CA PHE A 13 33.47 -31.48 -25.42
C PHE A 13 33.48 -29.95 -25.58
N LEU A 14 32.71 -29.43 -26.53
CA LEU A 14 32.35 -28.02 -26.58
C LEU A 14 31.34 -27.75 -25.45
N LEU A 15 31.77 -27.17 -24.34
CA LEU A 15 30.87 -26.51 -23.39
C LEU A 15 30.35 -25.21 -24.06
N GLY A 16 29.16 -25.29 -24.63
CA GLY A 16 28.41 -24.12 -25.04
C GLY A 16 27.98 -23.34 -23.80
N SER A 17 28.68 -22.25 -23.48
CA SER A 17 28.20 -21.28 -22.52
C SER A 17 26.94 -20.61 -23.08
N LEU A 18 25.77 -21.02 -22.55
CA LEU A 18 24.53 -20.25 -22.72
C LEU A 18 24.73 -18.90 -22.02
N ALA A 19 25.16 -17.91 -22.79
CA ALA A 19 25.11 -16.52 -22.35
C ALA A 19 23.62 -16.15 -22.18
N SER A 20 23.14 -16.17 -20.95
CA SER A 20 21.85 -15.60 -20.60
C SER A 20 21.96 -14.10 -20.88
N SER A 21 21.33 -13.61 -21.95
CA SER A 21 21.25 -12.16 -22.20
C SER A 21 20.50 -11.53 -21.05
N ALA A 22 21.21 -10.77 -20.21
CA ALA A 22 20.58 -9.91 -19.21
C ALA A 22 19.68 -8.92 -19.97
N SER A 23 18.36 -8.95 -19.70
CA SER A 23 17.43 -7.95 -20.21
C SER A 23 17.69 -6.66 -19.46
N ALA A 24 17.82 -5.52 -20.17
CA ALA A 24 17.92 -4.24 -19.52
C ALA A 24 16.66 -3.93 -18.70
N ALA A 25 16.80 -3.22 -17.57
CA ALA A 25 15.69 -2.74 -16.79
C ALA A 25 14.73 -1.91 -17.64
N THR A 26 13.42 -2.14 -17.53
CA THR A 26 12.42 -1.52 -18.41
C THR A 26 11.24 -0.97 -17.64
N THR A 27 10.88 0.30 -17.96
CA THR A 27 9.64 0.92 -17.51
C THR A 27 8.73 1.13 -18.72
N VAL A 28 7.57 0.49 -18.73
CA VAL A 28 6.65 0.51 -19.88
C VAL A 28 5.20 0.56 -19.46
N GLU A 29 4.35 1.13 -20.33
CA GLU A 29 2.90 1.04 -20.18
C GLU A 29 2.39 -0.35 -20.60
N VAL A 30 1.41 -0.87 -19.86
CA VAL A 30 0.74 -2.14 -20.14
C VAL A 30 -0.71 -1.88 -20.47
N THR A 31 -1.11 -2.29 -21.64
CA THR A 31 -2.52 -2.31 -22.05
C THR A 31 -3.11 -3.72 -21.85
N ASN A 32 -4.44 -3.85 -21.83
CA ASN A 32 -5.13 -5.16 -21.77
C ASN A 32 -4.78 -5.99 -20.50
N PHE A 33 -4.84 -5.35 -19.34
CA PHE A 33 -4.62 -6.02 -18.05
C PHE A 33 -5.91 -6.49 -17.37
N GLY A 34 -7.06 -6.33 -18.00
CA GLY A 34 -8.38 -6.73 -17.51
C GLY A 34 -9.49 -5.82 -18.03
N SER A 35 -10.67 -5.89 -17.42
CA SER A 35 -11.83 -5.03 -17.76
C SER A 35 -11.63 -3.57 -17.39
N ASN A 36 -10.74 -3.28 -16.44
CA ASN A 36 -10.33 -1.96 -16.00
C ASN A 36 -11.52 -1.01 -15.68
N PRO A 37 -12.40 -1.37 -14.75
CA PRO A 37 -13.60 -0.57 -14.47
C PRO A 37 -13.26 0.80 -13.86
N GLY A 38 -12.09 0.96 -13.23
CA GLY A 38 -11.57 2.24 -12.73
C GLY A 38 -10.96 3.13 -13.80
N LYS A 39 -10.84 2.63 -15.05
CA LYS A 39 -10.24 3.37 -16.19
C LYS A 39 -8.86 3.95 -15.86
N LEU A 40 -8.05 3.22 -15.12
CA LEU A 40 -6.66 3.57 -14.80
C LEU A 40 -5.74 3.17 -15.97
N ARG A 41 -4.56 3.80 -16.06
CA ARG A 41 -3.48 3.26 -16.88
C ARG A 41 -2.56 2.42 -16.00
N MET A 42 -1.93 1.43 -16.58
CA MET A 42 -0.98 0.57 -15.89
C MET A 42 0.42 0.81 -16.44
N PHE A 43 1.37 1.13 -15.56
CA PHE A 43 2.79 1.06 -15.86
C PHE A 43 3.43 -0.05 -15.04
N LYS A 44 4.52 -0.61 -15.53
CA LYS A 44 5.36 -1.57 -14.81
C LYS A 44 6.82 -1.22 -14.95
N HIS A 45 7.60 -1.56 -13.93
CA HIS A 45 9.06 -1.57 -14.00
C HIS A 45 9.57 -2.96 -13.67
N ILE A 46 10.42 -3.50 -14.54
CA ILE A 46 11.06 -4.80 -14.39
C ILE A 46 12.57 -4.58 -14.35
N PRO A 47 13.24 -4.92 -13.25
CA PRO A 47 14.69 -4.81 -13.15
C PRO A 47 15.40 -5.73 -14.15
N ASP A 48 16.66 -5.45 -14.43
CA ASP A 48 17.49 -6.22 -15.39
C ASP A 48 17.59 -7.72 -15.05
N ARG A 49 17.45 -8.04 -13.77
CA ARG A 49 17.42 -9.41 -13.22
C ARG A 49 16.23 -9.62 -12.31
N LEU A 50 15.14 -10.13 -12.85
CA LEU A 50 14.00 -10.54 -12.04
C LEU A 50 14.12 -12.03 -11.71
N PRO A 51 14.24 -12.41 -10.42
CA PRO A 51 14.37 -13.83 -10.03
C PRO A 51 13.05 -14.57 -10.24
N ALA A 52 13.12 -15.91 -10.31
CA ALA A 52 11.93 -16.72 -10.13
C ALA A 52 11.35 -16.48 -8.72
N SER A 53 10.02 -16.47 -8.61
CA SER A 53 9.31 -16.11 -7.37
C SER A 53 9.66 -14.70 -6.86
N ALA A 54 9.70 -13.74 -7.79
CA ALA A 54 10.01 -12.35 -7.49
C ALA A 54 8.91 -11.69 -6.62
N PRO A 55 9.27 -10.76 -5.73
CA PRO A 55 8.29 -9.92 -5.07
C PRO A 55 7.73 -8.87 -6.02
N LEU A 56 6.53 -8.36 -5.69
CA LEU A 56 5.85 -7.27 -6.41
C LEU A 56 5.47 -6.15 -5.47
N VAL A 57 5.78 -4.91 -5.83
CA VAL A 57 5.30 -3.72 -5.12
C VAL A 57 4.37 -2.90 -6.03
N VAL A 58 3.19 -2.57 -5.52
CA VAL A 58 2.27 -1.59 -6.13
C VAL A 58 2.64 -0.22 -5.59
N VAL A 59 2.94 0.76 -6.46
CA VAL A 59 3.36 2.11 -6.08
C VAL A 59 2.37 3.13 -6.62
N MET A 60 1.66 3.84 -5.73
CA MET A 60 0.56 4.75 -6.08
C MET A 60 0.90 6.21 -5.78
N HIS A 61 0.86 7.04 -6.81
CA HIS A 61 1.17 8.47 -6.74
C HIS A 61 0.11 9.28 -5.99
N GLY A 62 0.48 10.47 -5.51
CA GLY A 62 -0.45 11.45 -4.94
C GLY A 62 -1.23 12.24 -6.01
N CYS A 63 -2.12 13.13 -5.56
CA CYS A 63 -2.83 14.04 -6.47
C CYS A 63 -1.84 14.89 -7.28
N THR A 64 -2.20 15.19 -8.54
CA THR A 64 -1.42 16.01 -9.49
C THR A 64 -0.08 15.44 -9.93
N GLN A 65 0.29 14.25 -9.44
CA GLN A 65 1.50 13.55 -9.86
C GLN A 65 1.21 12.55 -10.98
N ASP A 66 2.26 12.01 -11.57
CA ASP A 66 2.21 10.87 -12.47
C ASP A 66 2.96 9.66 -11.89
N ALA A 67 2.57 8.47 -12.33
CA ALA A 67 3.03 7.21 -11.76
C ALA A 67 4.53 7.00 -11.94
N ILE A 68 5.11 7.33 -13.10
CA ILE A 68 6.53 7.09 -13.40
C ILE A 68 7.39 8.07 -12.62
N THR A 69 7.09 9.38 -12.70
CA THR A 69 7.84 10.43 -12.00
C THR A 69 7.83 10.19 -10.50
N TYR A 70 6.63 10.00 -9.91
CA TYR A 70 6.54 9.72 -8.47
C TYR A 70 7.33 8.47 -8.05
N THR A 71 7.23 7.37 -8.80
CA THR A 71 7.93 6.14 -8.46
C THR A 71 9.44 6.29 -8.54
N ASN A 72 9.94 7.09 -9.50
CA ASN A 72 11.35 7.41 -9.61
C ASN A 72 11.82 8.34 -8.46
N GLU A 73 11.11 9.45 -8.25
CA GLU A 73 11.45 10.44 -7.22
C GLU A 73 11.39 9.86 -5.81
N SER A 74 10.40 9.04 -5.49
CA SER A 74 10.28 8.35 -4.21
C SER A 74 11.36 7.28 -3.96
N GLY A 75 12.18 6.96 -4.97
CA GLY A 75 13.26 5.98 -4.88
C GLY A 75 12.82 4.54 -5.13
N TRP A 76 11.56 4.27 -5.44
CA TRP A 76 11.09 2.89 -5.67
C TRP A 76 11.69 2.25 -6.93
N ILE A 77 11.98 3.01 -8.01
CA ILE A 77 12.74 2.47 -9.17
C ILE A 77 14.13 2.01 -8.72
N GLN A 78 14.83 2.85 -7.96
CA GLN A 78 16.15 2.50 -7.40
C GLN A 78 16.08 1.24 -6.52
N MET A 79 15.08 1.15 -5.64
CA MET A 79 14.87 -0.04 -4.79
C MET A 79 14.55 -1.29 -5.61
N ALA A 80 13.75 -1.15 -6.66
CA ALA A 80 13.40 -2.26 -7.54
C ALA A 80 14.64 -2.86 -8.23
N ASP A 81 15.52 -2.00 -8.75
CA ASP A 81 16.75 -2.43 -9.42
C ASP A 81 17.75 -3.05 -8.43
N GLN A 82 17.89 -2.48 -7.23
CA GLN A 82 18.82 -2.98 -6.21
C GLN A 82 18.35 -4.29 -5.56
N LEU A 83 17.03 -4.43 -5.34
CA LEU A 83 16.44 -5.56 -4.61
C LEU A 83 15.81 -6.61 -5.54
N HIS A 84 15.87 -6.40 -6.85
CA HIS A 84 15.30 -7.27 -7.89
C HIS A 84 13.79 -7.51 -7.68
N VAL A 85 13.04 -6.43 -7.47
CA VAL A 85 11.61 -6.42 -7.21
C VAL A 85 10.88 -5.88 -8.42
N ALA A 86 9.80 -6.53 -8.84
CA ALA A 86 8.93 -5.98 -9.88
C ALA A 86 8.05 -4.87 -9.31
N LEU A 87 7.82 -3.80 -10.08
CA LEU A 87 6.86 -2.76 -9.71
C LEU A 87 5.67 -2.75 -10.66
N VAL A 88 4.51 -2.44 -10.12
CA VAL A 88 3.33 -2.00 -10.87
C VAL A 88 2.91 -0.62 -10.36
N MET A 89 2.66 0.28 -11.29
CA MET A 89 2.42 1.69 -11.03
C MET A 89 1.09 2.10 -11.67
N PRO A 90 -0.01 2.02 -10.90
CA PRO A 90 -1.31 2.52 -11.35
C PRO A 90 -1.23 4.03 -11.59
N GLN A 91 -1.75 4.48 -12.75
CA GLN A 91 -1.85 5.91 -13.08
C GLN A 91 -3.31 6.33 -13.11
N GLN A 92 -3.64 7.32 -12.29
CA GLN A 92 -4.93 7.97 -12.33
C GLN A 92 -5.00 8.96 -13.52
N GLN A 93 -6.19 9.12 -14.09
CA GLN A 93 -6.42 9.98 -15.24
C GLN A 93 -7.29 11.19 -14.87
N GLN A 94 -7.00 12.35 -15.45
CA GLN A 94 -7.80 13.58 -15.26
C GLN A 94 -9.28 13.40 -15.66
N ALA A 95 -9.57 12.51 -16.61
CA ALA A 95 -10.94 12.17 -16.99
C ALA A 95 -11.74 11.48 -15.86
N ASN A 96 -11.06 10.84 -14.89
CA ASN A 96 -11.69 10.23 -13.72
C ASN A 96 -11.76 11.17 -12.53
N ASN A 97 -10.71 12.01 -12.38
CA ASN A 97 -10.57 12.98 -11.31
C ASN A 97 -9.71 14.15 -11.81
N SER A 98 -10.22 15.37 -11.82
CA SER A 98 -9.57 16.54 -12.41
C SER A 98 -8.17 16.84 -11.84
N ASN A 99 -7.92 16.42 -10.60
CA ASN A 99 -6.61 16.54 -9.94
C ASN A 99 -5.79 15.25 -10.01
N SER A 100 -6.20 14.28 -10.83
CA SER A 100 -5.56 12.95 -10.90
C SER A 100 -5.41 12.28 -9.54
N CYS A 101 -6.30 12.54 -8.58
CA CYS A 101 -6.34 11.84 -7.30
C CYS A 101 -7.02 10.48 -7.46
N PHE A 102 -6.52 9.42 -6.84
CA PHE A 102 -7.32 8.22 -6.63
C PHE A 102 -8.58 8.59 -5.84
N ASN A 103 -9.72 8.01 -6.24
CA ASN A 103 -11.03 8.34 -5.64
C ASN A 103 -11.29 7.47 -4.40
N TRP A 104 -10.34 7.45 -3.47
CA TRP A 104 -10.29 6.60 -2.28
C TRP A 104 -11.51 6.75 -1.34
N TYR A 105 -12.27 7.83 -1.49
CA TYR A 105 -13.46 8.16 -0.70
C TYR A 105 -14.79 7.77 -1.37
N ASP A 106 -14.76 7.31 -2.63
CA ASP A 106 -15.97 6.92 -3.37
C ASP A 106 -16.18 5.40 -3.30
N PRO A 107 -17.18 4.90 -2.55
CA PRO A 107 -17.42 3.47 -2.44
C PRO A 107 -17.66 2.76 -3.79
N THR A 108 -18.11 3.47 -4.83
CA THR A 108 -18.27 2.89 -6.17
C THR A 108 -16.92 2.68 -6.89
N LYS A 109 -15.85 3.26 -6.37
CA LYS A 109 -14.48 3.15 -6.89
C LYS A 109 -13.60 2.25 -6.03
N THR A 110 -13.93 2.15 -4.74
CA THR A 110 -13.08 1.49 -3.76
C THR A 110 -13.61 0.16 -3.26
N ALA A 111 -14.91 -0.13 -3.35
CA ALA A 111 -15.42 -1.42 -2.89
C ALA A 111 -14.73 -2.58 -3.62
N ARG A 112 -14.50 -3.68 -2.87
CA ARG A 112 -13.90 -4.90 -3.40
C ARG A 112 -14.57 -5.32 -4.72
N ASP A 113 -13.76 -5.65 -5.72
CA ASP A 113 -14.15 -6.06 -7.08
C ASP A 113 -14.93 -5.00 -7.87
N GLN A 114 -14.74 -3.71 -7.51
CA GLN A 114 -15.33 -2.56 -8.20
C GLN A 114 -14.29 -1.48 -8.51
N GLY A 115 -14.59 -0.64 -9.48
CA GLY A 115 -13.91 0.63 -9.76
C GLY A 115 -12.39 0.55 -9.84
N GLU A 116 -11.73 1.46 -9.16
CA GLU A 116 -10.28 1.60 -9.15
C GLU A 116 -9.60 0.44 -8.39
N ALA A 117 -10.20 -0.01 -7.28
CA ALA A 117 -9.67 -1.12 -6.49
C ALA A 117 -9.61 -2.42 -7.32
N MET A 118 -10.66 -2.72 -8.12
CA MET A 118 -10.64 -3.85 -9.04
C MET A 118 -9.60 -3.67 -10.14
N SER A 119 -9.45 -2.47 -10.70
CA SER A 119 -8.44 -2.21 -11.73
C SER A 119 -7.02 -2.46 -11.22
N ILE A 120 -6.71 -2.00 -10.00
CA ILE A 120 -5.40 -2.25 -9.36
C ILE A 120 -5.20 -3.76 -9.12
N LYS A 121 -6.24 -4.46 -8.66
CA LYS A 121 -6.19 -5.92 -8.49
C LYS A 121 -5.91 -6.64 -9.82
N GLN A 122 -6.52 -6.21 -10.92
CA GLN A 122 -6.28 -6.76 -12.26
C GLN A 122 -4.85 -6.50 -12.75
N MET A 123 -4.26 -5.35 -12.42
CA MET A 123 -2.85 -5.08 -12.71
C MET A 123 -1.92 -6.06 -11.98
N ILE A 124 -2.22 -6.37 -10.72
CA ILE A 124 -1.48 -7.38 -9.95
C ILE A 124 -1.63 -8.76 -10.59
N ASP A 125 -2.83 -9.15 -10.99
CA ASP A 125 -3.08 -10.43 -11.65
C ASP A 125 -2.33 -10.53 -12.99
N LYS A 126 -2.30 -9.45 -13.75
CA LYS A 126 -1.50 -9.36 -14.98
C LYS A 126 -0.01 -9.56 -14.72
N MET A 127 0.53 -8.92 -13.67
CA MET A 127 1.94 -9.13 -13.28
C MET A 127 2.21 -10.58 -12.88
N LYS A 128 1.29 -11.22 -12.14
CA LYS A 128 1.40 -12.65 -11.78
C LYS A 128 1.31 -13.57 -12.99
N ALA A 129 0.52 -13.21 -14.00
CA ALA A 129 0.37 -13.98 -15.23
C ALA A 129 1.60 -13.85 -16.16
N ASP A 130 2.18 -12.66 -16.23
CA ASP A 130 3.32 -12.38 -17.13
C ASP A 130 4.68 -12.78 -16.54
N TYR A 131 4.79 -12.80 -15.21
CA TYR A 131 6.04 -13.03 -14.48
C TYR A 131 5.84 -14.05 -13.36
N SER A 132 6.90 -14.74 -12.99
CA SER A 132 6.89 -15.65 -11.82
C SER A 132 6.88 -14.86 -10.51
N ILE A 133 5.77 -14.12 -10.24
CA ILE A 133 5.60 -13.36 -9.00
C ILE A 133 5.22 -14.33 -7.87
N ASP A 134 5.89 -14.18 -6.73
CA ASP A 134 5.51 -14.85 -5.48
C ASP A 134 4.22 -14.21 -4.93
N ALA A 135 3.12 -14.98 -4.96
CA ALA A 135 1.82 -14.49 -4.50
C ALA A 135 1.79 -14.14 -3.01
N SER A 136 2.72 -14.66 -2.21
CA SER A 136 2.87 -14.35 -0.78
C SER A 136 3.74 -13.11 -0.52
N ARG A 137 4.35 -12.53 -1.56
CA ARG A 137 5.25 -11.37 -1.49
C ARG A 137 4.78 -10.23 -2.39
N VAL A 138 3.50 -9.88 -2.26
CA VAL A 138 2.89 -8.72 -2.92
C VAL A 138 2.69 -7.63 -1.88
N PHE A 139 3.12 -6.41 -2.20
CA PHE A 139 3.12 -5.26 -1.31
C PHE A 139 2.50 -4.05 -1.98
N VAL A 140 2.09 -3.05 -1.20
CA VAL A 140 1.47 -1.83 -1.72
C VAL A 140 1.94 -0.61 -0.94
N THR A 141 2.14 0.50 -1.64
CA THR A 141 2.50 1.78 -1.02
C THR A 141 1.98 2.94 -1.85
N GLY A 142 1.86 4.10 -1.23
CA GLY A 142 1.48 5.32 -1.93
C GLY A 142 1.52 6.55 -1.05
N LEU A 143 1.49 7.71 -1.70
CA LEU A 143 1.49 9.03 -1.07
C LEU A 143 0.11 9.67 -1.13
N SER A 144 -0.35 10.32 -0.05
CA SER A 144 -1.56 11.18 -0.06
C SER A 144 -2.80 10.39 -0.52
N ALA A 145 -3.44 10.77 -1.63
CA ALA A 145 -4.53 9.98 -2.23
C ALA A 145 -4.10 8.55 -2.58
N GLY A 146 -2.83 8.34 -2.99
CA GLY A 146 -2.25 7.01 -3.17
C GLY A 146 -2.04 6.28 -1.86
N GLY A 147 -1.71 7.00 -0.77
CA GLY A 147 -1.64 6.47 0.60
C GLY A 147 -3.01 6.03 1.11
N ALA A 148 -4.04 6.86 0.91
CA ALA A 148 -5.42 6.50 1.24
C ALA A 148 -5.92 5.31 0.40
N MET A 149 -5.56 5.25 -0.90
CA MET A 149 -5.85 4.09 -1.73
C MET A 149 -5.06 2.85 -1.30
N THR A 150 -3.87 3.02 -0.69
CA THR A 150 -3.15 1.92 -0.03
C THR A 150 -3.97 1.35 1.12
N SER A 151 -4.55 2.21 1.99
CA SER A 151 -5.46 1.77 3.06
C SER A 151 -6.67 0.99 2.51
N VAL A 152 -7.25 1.45 1.39
CA VAL A 152 -8.34 0.75 0.68
C VAL A 152 -7.88 -0.64 0.23
N MET A 153 -6.76 -0.73 -0.47
CA MET A 153 -6.28 -2.01 -1.01
C MET A 153 -5.95 -3.03 0.09
N LEU A 154 -5.39 -2.57 1.21
CA LEU A 154 -5.09 -3.43 2.37
C LEU A 154 -6.36 -3.93 3.07
N ALA A 155 -7.41 -3.10 3.14
CA ALA A 155 -8.69 -3.47 3.76
C ALA A 155 -9.53 -4.39 2.85
N ASP A 156 -9.63 -4.06 1.56
CA ASP A 156 -10.48 -4.79 0.62
C ASP A 156 -9.86 -6.09 0.12
N TYR A 157 -8.53 -6.14 -0.01
CA TYR A 157 -7.81 -7.32 -0.51
C TYR A 157 -6.72 -7.83 0.45
N PRO A 158 -7.06 -8.07 1.74
CA PRO A 158 -6.05 -8.48 2.72
C PRO A 158 -5.38 -9.83 2.38
N ASN A 159 -6.05 -10.65 1.60
CA ASN A 159 -5.51 -11.93 1.11
C ASN A 159 -4.55 -11.80 -0.08
N VAL A 160 -4.37 -10.60 -0.62
CA VAL A 160 -3.46 -10.32 -1.74
C VAL A 160 -2.14 -9.77 -1.26
N PHE A 161 -2.14 -8.96 -0.21
CA PHE A 161 -0.98 -8.22 0.26
C PHE A 161 -0.37 -8.84 1.53
N ALA A 162 0.95 -8.96 1.55
CA ALA A 162 1.71 -9.35 2.75
C ALA A 162 1.94 -8.16 3.70
N ALA A 163 2.11 -6.96 3.14
CA ALA A 163 2.24 -5.72 3.88
C ALA A 163 1.97 -4.51 2.98
N GLY A 164 1.78 -3.33 3.61
CA GLY A 164 1.75 -2.04 2.93
C GLY A 164 2.44 -0.93 3.69
N ALA A 165 2.79 0.16 2.96
CA ALA A 165 3.33 1.37 3.55
C ALA A 165 2.47 2.58 3.13
N ILE A 166 1.87 3.25 4.12
CA ILE A 166 0.98 4.39 3.93
C ILE A 166 1.78 5.66 4.22
N VAL A 167 1.95 6.53 3.22
CA VAL A 167 2.70 7.78 3.37
C VAL A 167 1.75 8.96 3.27
N ALA A 168 1.64 9.75 4.34
CA ALA A 168 0.74 10.90 4.46
C ALA A 168 -0.68 10.57 3.95
N GLY A 169 -1.17 9.38 4.30
CA GLY A 169 -2.46 8.83 3.87
C GLY A 169 -3.59 9.10 4.84
N LEU A 170 -4.65 8.31 4.70
CA LEU A 170 -5.85 8.42 5.53
C LEU A 170 -6.37 7.02 5.89
N PRO A 171 -6.99 6.85 7.08
CA PRO A 171 -7.54 5.58 7.50
C PRO A 171 -8.69 5.14 6.58
N TYR A 172 -8.78 3.84 6.34
CA TYR A 172 -9.88 3.25 5.59
C TYR A 172 -11.23 3.57 6.21
N GLY A 173 -12.18 3.97 5.37
CA GLY A 173 -13.56 4.22 5.81
C GLY A 173 -13.81 5.58 6.45
N CYS A 174 -12.84 6.49 6.44
CA CYS A 174 -13.05 7.82 7.03
C CYS A 174 -13.95 8.75 6.18
N ALA A 175 -14.22 8.42 4.91
CA ALA A 175 -15.05 9.23 4.02
C ALA A 175 -15.81 8.35 3.00
N ASN A 176 -17.01 8.84 2.62
CA ASN A 176 -17.86 8.25 1.58
C ASN A 176 -18.26 9.27 0.51
N SER A 177 -17.73 10.47 0.58
CA SER A 177 -17.96 11.57 -0.34
C SER A 177 -16.78 12.53 -0.36
N LEU A 178 -16.68 13.36 -1.39
CA LEU A 178 -15.62 14.36 -1.47
C LEU A 178 -15.66 15.34 -0.28
N THR A 179 -16.83 15.75 0.18
CA THR A 179 -16.96 16.65 1.33
C THR A 179 -16.43 16.00 2.61
N GLU A 180 -16.77 14.73 2.83
CA GLU A 180 -16.25 13.97 3.97
C GLU A 180 -14.73 13.74 3.84
N ALA A 181 -14.24 13.50 2.64
CA ALA A 181 -12.81 13.36 2.38
C ALA A 181 -12.02 14.61 2.76
N LEU A 182 -12.49 15.78 2.33
CA LEU A 182 -11.87 17.07 2.69
C LEU A 182 -11.88 17.30 4.21
N ASN A 183 -12.97 16.94 4.88
CA ASN A 183 -13.03 17.02 6.34
C ASN A 183 -12.08 16.03 7.02
N CYS A 184 -12.06 14.76 6.57
CA CYS A 184 -11.17 13.74 7.12
C CYS A 184 -9.70 14.11 6.96
N MET A 185 -9.31 14.70 5.83
CA MET A 185 -7.95 15.19 5.61
C MET A 185 -7.50 16.17 6.72
N GLN A 186 -8.42 17.04 7.21
CA GLN A 186 -8.08 18.07 8.20
C GLN A 186 -8.23 17.60 9.64
N THR A 187 -9.18 16.73 9.91
CA THR A 187 -9.60 16.41 11.28
C THR A 187 -9.37 14.97 11.68
N SER A 188 -9.05 14.09 10.72
CA SER A 188 -9.08 12.64 10.91
C SER A 188 -10.45 12.12 11.37
N GLN A 189 -11.52 12.84 11.03
CA GLN A 189 -12.90 12.52 11.42
C GLN A 189 -13.82 12.72 10.22
N PRO A 190 -14.84 11.85 10.03
CA PRO A 190 -15.88 12.14 9.08
C PRO A 190 -16.67 13.38 9.51
N SER A 191 -17.21 14.10 8.55
CA SER A 191 -18.04 15.28 8.82
C SER A 191 -19.20 14.88 9.76
N GLY A 192 -19.28 15.51 10.91
CA GLY A 192 -20.33 15.29 11.88
C GLY A 192 -21.69 15.76 11.37
N GLY A 193 -22.30 15.01 10.47
CA GLY A 193 -23.75 15.01 10.32
C GLY A 193 -24.34 14.37 11.57
N THR A 194 -25.39 14.92 12.13
CA THR A 194 -26.14 14.45 13.29
C THR A 194 -26.78 13.06 13.12
N THR A 195 -26.42 12.34 12.08
CA THR A 195 -26.79 10.96 11.83
C THR A 195 -25.53 10.15 11.58
N ALA A 196 -25.26 9.21 12.50
CA ALA A 196 -24.26 8.18 12.29
C ALA A 196 -24.56 7.42 10.99
N GLY A 197 -23.99 7.86 9.88
CA GLY A 197 -23.89 7.08 8.67
C GLY A 197 -22.76 6.10 8.88
N ALA A 198 -23.06 4.86 9.27
CA ALA A 198 -22.13 3.78 9.17
C ALA A 198 -21.62 3.74 7.71
N VAL A 199 -20.30 3.56 7.53
CA VAL A 199 -19.76 3.13 6.25
C VAL A 199 -20.49 1.84 5.89
N GLY A 200 -21.22 1.85 4.78
CA GLY A 200 -22.13 0.74 4.46
C GLY A 200 -23.57 0.93 4.91
N SER A 201 -23.99 2.08 5.48
CA SER A 201 -25.43 2.37 5.52
C SER A 201 -25.95 2.40 4.09
N PRO A 202 -26.95 1.56 3.78
CA PRO A 202 -27.52 1.54 2.45
C PRO A 202 -27.98 2.96 2.15
N ARG A 203 -27.48 3.50 1.03
CA ARG A 203 -27.99 4.77 0.53
C ARG A 203 -29.50 4.67 0.46
N ASN A 204 -30.17 5.53 1.26
CA ASN A 204 -31.57 5.83 1.11
C ASN A 204 -32.52 4.62 1.13
N LEU A 205 -32.45 3.83 2.19
CA LEU A 205 -33.56 2.96 2.54
C LEU A 205 -34.60 3.78 3.31
N GLN A 206 -35.15 4.80 2.63
CA GLN A 206 -36.38 5.44 3.11
C GLN A 206 -37.43 4.36 3.24
N GLY A 207 -37.74 3.95 4.49
CA GLY A 207 -38.75 2.95 4.82
C GLY A 207 -38.26 1.70 5.57
N ILE A 208 -36.94 1.52 5.79
CA ILE A 208 -36.47 0.43 6.64
C ILE A 208 -36.47 0.87 8.09
N THR A 209 -37.31 0.22 8.89
CA THR A 209 -37.33 0.38 10.34
C THR A 209 -36.09 -0.24 11.00
N PRO A 210 -35.65 0.24 12.18
CA PRO A 210 -34.55 -0.39 12.92
C PRO A 210 -34.69 -1.90 13.11
N ALA A 211 -35.92 -2.38 13.36
CA ALA A 211 -36.21 -3.81 13.51
C ALA A 211 -36.01 -4.60 12.23
N LEU A 212 -36.30 -4.01 11.07
CA LEU A 212 -36.08 -4.65 9.77
C LEU A 212 -34.59 -4.69 9.41
N ALA A 213 -33.83 -3.66 9.78
CA ALA A 213 -32.37 -3.65 9.61
C ALA A 213 -31.71 -4.75 10.45
N ASP A 214 -32.12 -4.92 11.73
CA ASP A 214 -31.62 -5.97 12.60
C ASP A 214 -31.99 -7.39 12.10
N PHE A 215 -33.16 -7.54 11.48
CA PHE A 215 -33.60 -8.79 10.85
C PHE A 215 -32.79 -9.14 9.60
N LEU A 216 -32.38 -8.14 8.80
CA LEU A 216 -31.65 -8.34 7.55
C LEU A 216 -30.12 -8.48 7.75
N CYS A 217 -29.58 -8.06 8.87
CA CYS A 217 -28.16 -8.13 9.20
C CYS A 217 -27.53 -9.53 9.01
N PRO A 218 -28.16 -10.64 9.44
CA PRO A 218 -27.60 -11.99 9.22
C PRO A 218 -27.51 -12.41 7.74
N TYR A 219 -28.25 -11.75 6.86
CA TYR A 219 -28.31 -12.08 5.43
C TYR A 219 -27.44 -11.16 4.56
N SER A 220 -27.10 -9.96 5.07
CA SER A 220 -26.20 -9.04 4.38
C SER A 220 -25.56 -8.05 5.37
N PRO A 221 -24.22 -7.96 5.40
CA PRO A 221 -23.48 -6.98 6.22
C PRO A 221 -23.92 -5.52 6.01
N LEU A 222 -24.52 -5.20 4.85
CA LEU A 222 -25.05 -3.89 4.51
C LEU A 222 -26.13 -3.38 5.47
N TYR A 223 -26.79 -4.29 6.19
CA TYR A 223 -27.89 -3.96 7.11
C TYR A 223 -27.49 -4.03 8.58
N CYS A 224 -26.26 -4.45 8.88
CA CYS A 224 -25.81 -4.53 10.27
C CYS A 224 -25.61 -3.12 10.84
N LYS A 225 -26.26 -2.83 11.97
CA LYS A 225 -25.88 -1.69 12.79
C LYS A 225 -24.54 -2.00 13.44
N PRO A 226 -23.52 -1.11 13.35
CA PRO A 226 -22.38 -1.20 14.25
C PRO A 226 -22.92 -1.10 15.69
N ALA A 227 -22.46 -1.99 16.57
CA ALA A 227 -22.78 -1.94 17.97
C ALA A 227 -22.54 -0.52 18.49
N ALA A 228 -23.53 0.09 19.14
CA ALA A 228 -23.44 1.44 19.67
C ALA A 228 -22.46 1.48 20.84
N SER A 229 -21.16 1.49 20.54
CA SER A 229 -20.12 1.82 21.51
C SER A 229 -20.10 3.35 21.65
N GLY A 230 -20.24 3.81 22.88
CA GLY A 230 -20.47 5.22 23.25
C GLY A 230 -19.56 6.19 22.53
N ARG A 231 -20.16 7.21 21.91
CA ARG A 231 -19.46 8.36 21.35
C ARG A 231 -18.78 9.13 22.49
N SER A 232 -17.47 9.13 22.51
CA SER A 232 -16.73 10.22 23.15
C SER A 232 -16.78 11.44 22.21
N SER A 233 -16.81 12.64 22.74
CA SER A 233 -16.83 13.92 22.02
C SER A 233 -15.55 14.23 21.22
N GLY A 234 -14.79 13.22 20.79
CA GLY A 234 -13.45 13.30 20.23
C GLY A 234 -13.09 12.30 19.15
N GLY A 235 -14.06 11.84 18.31
CA GLY A 235 -13.72 11.02 17.16
C GLY A 235 -13.98 9.51 17.30
N TYR A 236 -13.61 8.72 16.27
CA TYR A 236 -13.75 7.28 16.32
C TYR A 236 -12.74 6.64 17.28
N THR A 237 -13.18 5.63 18.01
CA THR A 237 -12.29 4.78 18.81
C THR A 237 -11.50 3.83 17.91
N ALA A 238 -10.41 3.27 18.43
CA ALA A 238 -9.63 2.25 17.73
C ALA A 238 -10.51 1.05 17.28
N ALA A 239 -11.49 0.65 18.10
CA ALA A 239 -12.44 -0.41 17.77
C ALA A 239 -13.29 -0.05 16.55
N GLN A 240 -13.84 1.16 16.50
CA GLN A 240 -14.63 1.64 15.36
C GLN A 240 -13.79 1.76 14.09
N TRP A 241 -12.56 2.24 14.21
CA TRP A 241 -11.62 2.26 13.09
C TRP A 241 -11.33 0.85 12.56
N GLY A 242 -11.03 -0.11 13.43
CA GLY A 242 -10.79 -1.50 13.04
C GLY A 242 -12.03 -2.18 12.44
N ASP A 243 -13.23 -1.82 12.89
CA ASP A 243 -14.48 -2.37 12.35
C ASP A 243 -14.70 -2.01 10.90
N PHE A 244 -14.29 -0.82 10.45
CA PHE A 244 -14.35 -0.47 9.03
C PHE A 244 -13.53 -1.46 8.17
N VAL A 245 -12.32 -1.79 8.59
CA VAL A 245 -11.47 -2.74 7.88
C VAL A 245 -12.05 -4.15 7.91
N ARG A 246 -12.56 -4.60 9.06
CA ARG A 246 -13.17 -5.94 9.18
C ARG A 246 -14.43 -6.10 8.32
N GLN A 247 -15.17 -5.03 8.11
CA GLN A 247 -16.37 -5.00 7.26
C GLN A 247 -16.06 -4.95 5.76
N ALA A 248 -14.86 -4.52 5.38
CA ALA A 248 -14.44 -4.46 3.97
C ALA A 248 -14.28 -5.83 3.33
N SER A 249 -13.91 -6.81 4.14
CA SER A 249 -13.67 -8.19 3.67
C SER A 249 -13.98 -9.20 4.77
N ASN A 250 -14.26 -10.45 4.40
CA ASN A 250 -14.45 -11.55 5.35
C ASN A 250 -13.10 -12.23 5.72
N ALA A 251 -12.03 -11.44 5.82
CA ALA A 251 -10.71 -11.97 6.10
C ALA A 251 -10.53 -12.31 7.59
N THR A 252 -9.75 -13.34 7.87
CA THR A 252 -9.33 -13.73 9.21
C THR A 252 -7.90 -13.31 9.54
N ALA A 253 -7.15 -12.84 8.54
CA ALA A 253 -5.80 -12.33 8.68
C ALA A 253 -5.64 -11.07 7.82
N TYR A 254 -4.83 -10.14 8.30
CA TYR A 254 -4.63 -8.84 7.68
C TYR A 254 -3.14 -8.56 7.44
N PRO A 255 -2.80 -7.74 6.42
CA PRO A 255 -1.43 -7.35 6.11
C PRO A 255 -0.78 -6.54 7.23
N ARG A 256 0.55 -6.57 7.30
CA ARG A 256 1.34 -5.67 8.14
C ARG A 256 1.36 -4.28 7.54
N VAL A 257 1.44 -3.23 8.37
CA VAL A 257 1.32 -1.84 7.91
C VAL A 257 2.41 -0.95 8.49
N SER A 258 3.13 -0.24 7.61
CA SER A 258 4.09 0.82 7.95
C SER A 258 3.45 2.18 7.65
N ILE A 259 3.44 3.10 8.61
CA ILE A 259 2.73 4.39 8.54
C ILE A 259 3.74 5.52 8.65
N TRP A 260 3.72 6.44 7.68
CA TRP A 260 4.65 7.55 7.57
C TRP A 260 3.93 8.89 7.51
N HIS A 261 4.19 9.80 8.44
CA HIS A 261 3.53 11.10 8.43
C HIS A 261 4.46 12.24 8.88
N GLY A 262 4.40 13.37 8.17
CA GLY A 262 5.09 14.60 8.55
C GLY A 262 4.35 15.31 9.70
N SER A 263 5.07 15.70 10.76
CA SER A 263 4.41 16.35 11.90
C SER A 263 3.94 17.79 11.62
N ALA A 264 4.40 18.42 10.54
CA ALA A 264 3.97 19.73 10.09
C ALA A 264 3.11 19.68 8.80
N ASP A 265 2.53 18.51 8.49
CA ASP A 265 1.62 18.35 7.35
C ASP A 265 0.31 19.12 7.59
N THR A 266 0.06 20.14 6.73
CA THR A 266 -1.15 20.96 6.75
C THR A 266 -2.16 20.57 5.65
N THR A 267 -1.82 19.64 4.79
CA THR A 267 -2.67 19.11 3.72
C THR A 267 -3.48 17.92 4.21
N VAL A 268 -2.80 16.97 4.82
CA VAL A 268 -3.39 15.83 5.52
C VAL A 268 -2.92 15.88 6.97
N SER A 269 -3.82 16.18 7.89
CA SER A 269 -3.47 16.34 9.30
C SER A 269 -2.73 15.10 9.84
N PRO A 270 -1.63 15.29 10.62
CA PRO A 270 -0.90 14.18 11.26
C PRO A 270 -1.79 13.29 12.16
N ALA A 271 -2.95 13.80 12.58
CA ALA A 271 -3.96 13.01 13.30
C ALA A 271 -4.44 11.79 12.49
N ASN A 272 -4.36 11.84 11.14
CA ASN A 272 -4.68 10.70 10.29
C ASN A 272 -3.68 9.54 10.50
N GLY A 273 -2.39 9.80 10.63
CA GLY A 273 -1.40 8.78 10.97
C GLY A 273 -1.68 8.11 12.32
N THR A 274 -2.16 8.89 13.32
CA THR A 274 -2.61 8.33 14.60
C THR A 274 -3.84 7.44 14.44
N SER A 275 -4.81 7.85 13.62
CA SER A 275 -6.01 7.04 13.36
C SER A 275 -5.71 5.78 12.55
N GLU A 276 -4.79 5.83 11.60
CA GLU A 276 -4.27 4.66 10.88
C GLU A 276 -3.60 3.68 11.85
N MET A 277 -2.76 4.17 12.76
CA MET A 277 -2.13 3.35 13.80
C MET A 277 -3.19 2.67 14.68
N GLN A 278 -4.19 3.43 15.15
CA GLN A 278 -5.30 2.88 15.94
C GLN A 278 -6.12 1.86 15.15
N GLN A 279 -6.37 2.13 13.88
CA GLN A 279 -7.09 1.21 12.98
C GLN A 279 -6.37 -0.13 12.86
N TRP A 280 -5.10 -0.10 12.47
CA TRP A 280 -4.36 -1.31 12.16
C TRP A 280 -3.91 -2.08 13.41
N THR A 281 -3.58 -1.41 14.52
CA THR A 281 -3.33 -2.11 15.80
C THR A 281 -4.57 -2.82 16.30
N ASN A 282 -5.75 -2.18 16.18
CA ASN A 282 -7.02 -2.82 16.56
C ASN A 282 -7.38 -4.01 15.66
N VAL A 283 -7.12 -3.90 14.35
CA VAL A 283 -7.32 -5.01 13.40
C VAL A 283 -6.48 -6.22 13.78
N HIS A 284 -5.25 -6.00 14.25
CA HIS A 284 -4.33 -7.05 14.69
C HIS A 284 -4.53 -7.47 16.16
N GLY A 285 -5.44 -6.84 16.89
CA GLY A 285 -5.68 -7.15 18.32
C GLY A 285 -4.51 -6.74 19.22
N ILE A 286 -3.74 -5.70 18.84
CA ILE A 286 -2.58 -5.19 19.55
C ILE A 286 -2.99 -3.95 20.36
N ASP A 287 -2.60 -3.90 21.62
CA ASP A 287 -2.77 -2.70 22.45
C ASP A 287 -1.83 -1.58 21.92
N PRO A 288 -2.37 -0.43 21.49
CA PRO A 288 -1.56 0.68 21.00
C PRO A 288 -0.63 1.28 22.05
N ALA A 289 -0.84 1.02 23.36
CA ALA A 289 0.06 1.44 24.41
C ALA A 289 1.30 0.52 24.55
N SER A 290 1.31 -0.65 23.89
CA SER A 290 2.37 -1.66 24.01
C SER A 290 3.53 -1.50 23.03
N SER A 291 3.64 -0.33 22.34
CA SER A 291 4.67 -0.11 21.34
C SER A 291 6.10 -0.13 21.92
N ALA A 292 7.04 -0.71 21.16
CA ALA A 292 8.45 -0.43 21.34
C ALA A 292 8.78 0.89 20.64
N LYS A 293 9.48 1.81 21.35
CA LYS A 293 9.79 3.15 20.86
C LYS A 293 11.29 3.32 20.72
N ASP A 294 11.70 3.84 19.58
CA ASP A 294 13.09 4.24 19.32
C ASP A 294 13.15 5.47 18.41
N THR A 295 14.30 5.75 17.83
CA THR A 295 14.48 6.79 16.82
C THR A 295 15.26 6.22 15.64
N VAL A 296 14.79 6.53 14.45
CA VAL A 296 15.44 6.17 13.18
C VAL A 296 15.81 7.46 12.46
N ASN A 297 17.08 7.66 12.17
CA ASN A 297 17.61 8.90 11.59
C ASN A 297 17.19 10.18 12.36
N GLY A 298 17.01 10.07 13.70
CA GLY A 298 16.58 11.17 14.55
C GLY A 298 15.05 11.38 14.62
N TYR A 299 14.27 10.59 13.91
CA TYR A 299 12.80 10.67 13.91
C TYR A 299 12.18 9.64 14.84
N PRO A 300 11.11 10.00 15.58
CA PRO A 300 10.34 9.06 16.38
C PRO A 300 9.82 7.88 15.54
N HIS A 301 10.07 6.68 16.04
CA HIS A 301 9.62 5.42 15.45
C HIS A 301 9.00 4.54 16.53
N GLU A 302 7.85 3.95 16.23
CA GLU A 302 7.15 3.03 17.12
C GLU A 302 6.81 1.74 16.41
N VAL A 303 7.01 0.61 17.06
CA VAL A 303 6.73 -0.73 16.53
C VAL A 303 5.74 -1.46 17.43
N TYR A 304 4.67 -1.94 16.84
CA TYR A 304 3.60 -2.68 17.49
C TYR A 304 3.69 -4.14 17.06
N LYS A 305 3.92 -5.04 18.04
CA LYS A 305 4.18 -6.46 17.80
C LYS A 305 3.01 -7.32 18.23
N ASP A 306 2.76 -8.40 17.49
CA ASP A 306 1.85 -9.44 17.91
C ASP A 306 2.42 -10.29 19.06
N ALA A 307 1.64 -11.25 19.55
CA ALA A 307 2.04 -12.15 20.64
C ALA A 307 3.26 -13.02 20.29
N SER A 308 3.60 -13.19 19.01
CA SER A 308 4.81 -13.92 18.57
C SER A 308 6.06 -13.04 18.54
N GLY A 309 5.90 -11.73 18.76
CA GLY A 309 6.97 -10.75 18.66
C GLY A 309 7.18 -10.20 17.25
N LYS A 310 6.33 -10.56 16.29
CA LYS A 310 6.40 -10.06 14.91
C LYS A 310 5.84 -8.64 14.81
N ALA A 311 6.58 -7.74 14.17
CA ALA A 311 6.13 -6.38 13.90
C ALA A 311 4.93 -6.41 12.91
N MET A 312 3.76 -5.99 13.36
CA MET A 312 2.54 -5.94 12.57
C MET A 312 2.21 -4.53 12.11
N VAL A 313 2.48 -3.55 12.93
CA VAL A 313 2.33 -2.12 12.61
C VAL A 313 3.59 -1.39 13.04
N GLU A 314 4.05 -0.42 12.25
CA GLU A 314 5.06 0.55 12.65
C GLU A 314 4.63 1.96 12.23
N THR A 315 5.12 2.96 12.95
CA THR A 315 4.85 4.37 12.64
C THR A 315 6.13 5.19 12.65
N TYR A 316 6.26 6.09 11.68
CA TYR A 316 7.31 7.10 11.63
C TYR A 316 6.68 8.48 11.65
N SER A 317 7.06 9.29 12.65
CA SER A 317 6.68 10.71 12.75
C SER A 317 7.84 11.58 12.31
N ILE A 318 7.78 12.10 11.09
CA ILE A 318 8.87 12.90 10.53
C ILE A 318 8.75 14.33 11.00
N THR A 319 9.50 14.67 12.03
CA THR A 319 9.44 15.96 12.72
C THR A 319 9.73 17.12 11.78
N GLY A 320 8.80 18.10 11.71
CA GLY A 320 8.91 19.30 10.89
C GLY A 320 8.64 19.09 9.40
N MET A 321 8.41 17.86 8.94
CA MET A 321 8.09 17.59 7.54
C MET A 321 6.65 18.00 7.21
N ALA A 322 6.50 18.70 6.10
CA ALA A 322 5.21 19.04 5.49
C ALA A 322 4.60 17.83 4.74
N HIS A 323 3.55 18.06 3.92
CA HIS A 323 2.92 17.03 3.12
C HIS A 323 3.84 16.48 2.03
N GLY A 324 4.22 15.22 2.09
CA GLY A 324 5.10 14.62 1.09
C GLY A 324 5.65 13.25 1.46
N HIS A 325 6.44 12.71 0.52
CA HIS A 325 7.15 11.45 0.64
C HIS A 325 8.57 11.70 1.18
N PRO A 326 8.99 11.08 2.30
CA PRO A 326 10.33 11.26 2.86
C PRO A 326 11.41 10.58 2.01
N VAL A 327 12.44 11.31 1.62
CA VAL A 327 13.63 10.78 0.91
C VAL A 327 14.92 11.29 1.52
N ASP A 328 16.00 10.60 1.22
CA ASP A 328 17.38 11.01 1.46
C ASP A 328 18.18 10.86 0.16
N PRO A 329 18.20 11.88 -0.72
CA PRO A 329 18.90 11.80 -1.99
C PRO A 329 20.40 11.57 -1.83
N GLY A 330 20.95 10.63 -2.60
CA GLY A 330 22.37 10.30 -2.59
C GLY A 330 22.65 8.89 -3.11
N THR A 331 23.90 8.46 -2.94
CA THR A 331 24.38 7.13 -3.39
C THR A 331 24.82 6.23 -2.25
N GLY A 332 24.61 6.65 -1.01
CA GLY A 332 24.88 5.83 0.18
C GLY A 332 23.91 4.66 0.30
N PRO A 333 24.26 3.66 1.12
CA PRO A 333 23.49 2.41 1.24
C PRO A 333 22.08 2.61 1.82
N ASP A 334 21.86 3.71 2.54
CA ASP A 334 20.56 4.05 3.16
C ASP A 334 19.88 5.25 2.47
N GLN A 335 20.44 5.71 1.36
CA GLN A 335 19.94 6.86 0.61
C GLN A 335 19.13 6.43 -0.61
N CYS A 336 18.07 7.18 -0.90
CA CYS A 336 17.25 6.98 -2.08
C CYS A 336 16.46 8.22 -2.48
N GLY A 337 16.00 8.19 -3.72
CA GLY A 337 15.05 9.13 -4.27
C GLY A 337 15.67 10.45 -4.72
N THR A 338 14.80 11.34 -5.17
CA THR A 338 15.14 12.68 -5.64
C THR A 338 14.10 13.66 -5.13
N ALA A 339 14.53 14.73 -4.48
CA ALA A 339 13.61 15.70 -3.91
C ALA A 339 12.87 16.50 -5.00
N ASP A 340 11.57 16.66 -4.80
CA ASP A 340 10.67 17.49 -5.59
C ASP A 340 9.52 18.01 -4.73
N LYS A 341 8.52 18.66 -5.34
CA LYS A 341 7.42 19.39 -4.68
C LYS A 341 6.74 18.60 -3.55
N TYR A 342 6.52 17.29 -3.74
CA TYR A 342 5.88 16.40 -2.76
C TYR A 342 6.76 15.19 -2.42
N VAL A 343 8.04 15.28 -2.71
CA VAL A 343 9.06 14.29 -2.35
C VAL A 343 10.18 15.05 -1.63
N LEU A 344 10.22 14.93 -0.31
CA LEU A 344 10.93 15.87 0.55
C LEU A 344 12.23 15.27 1.08
N ASN A 345 13.35 15.97 0.83
CA ASN A 345 14.62 15.59 1.44
C ASN A 345 14.60 15.90 2.94
N VAL A 346 14.46 14.88 3.72
CA VAL A 346 14.44 14.93 5.20
C VAL A 346 15.42 13.91 5.79
N HIS A 347 16.42 13.50 5.02
CA HIS A 347 17.52 12.62 5.43
C HIS A 347 17.06 11.25 5.96
N ILE A 348 15.93 10.74 5.44
CA ILE A 348 15.46 9.37 5.63
C ILE A 348 14.76 8.89 4.37
N CYS A 349 15.16 7.74 3.85
CA CYS A 349 14.55 7.12 2.68
C CYS A 349 13.39 6.20 3.10
N SER A 350 12.16 6.69 3.09
CA SER A 350 10.99 5.90 3.51
C SER A 350 10.78 4.65 2.64
N SER A 351 11.10 4.70 1.35
CA SER A 351 11.00 3.54 0.46
C SER A 351 11.94 2.40 0.85
N LEU A 352 13.16 2.71 1.31
CA LEU A 352 14.08 1.69 1.83
C LEU A 352 13.59 1.07 3.14
N TYR A 353 13.13 1.90 4.07
CA TYR A 353 12.62 1.40 5.36
C TYR A 353 11.31 0.60 5.16
N ALA A 354 10.43 1.02 4.26
CA ALA A 354 9.27 0.23 3.84
C ALA A 354 9.70 -1.12 3.22
N ALA A 355 10.71 -1.12 2.34
CA ALA A 355 11.26 -2.36 1.77
C ALA A 355 11.83 -3.29 2.85
N ARG A 356 12.49 -2.74 3.86
CA ARG A 356 12.96 -3.49 5.07
C ARG A 356 11.77 -4.08 5.84
N PHE A 357 10.77 -3.28 6.13
CA PHE A 357 9.56 -3.75 6.80
C PHE A 357 8.83 -4.85 5.99
N PHE A 358 8.84 -4.76 4.68
CA PHE A 358 8.31 -5.78 3.78
C PHE A 358 9.14 -7.09 3.80
N GLY A 359 10.37 -7.05 4.27
CA GLY A 359 11.32 -8.17 4.20
C GLY A 359 11.96 -8.33 2.81
N LEU A 360 12.06 -7.24 2.05
CA LEU A 360 12.69 -7.20 0.73
C LEU A 360 14.18 -6.89 0.83
N ALA A 361 14.57 -6.01 1.74
CA ALA A 361 15.96 -5.72 2.04
C ALA A 361 16.37 -6.46 3.32
N ASN A 362 17.57 -7.04 3.32
CA ASN A 362 18.12 -7.60 4.54
C ASN A 362 18.36 -6.45 5.53
N TYR A 363 17.83 -6.59 6.72
CA TYR A 363 18.20 -5.75 7.83
C TYR A 363 19.63 -6.11 8.22
N PRO A 364 20.58 -5.16 8.29
CA PRO A 364 21.84 -5.44 8.97
C PRO A 364 21.51 -5.69 10.45
N GLY A 365 21.43 -6.95 10.87
CA GLY A 365 21.13 -7.35 12.25
C GLY A 365 19.83 -8.14 12.45
N ALA A 366 19.18 -8.65 11.37
CA ALA A 366 18.11 -9.67 11.49
C ALA A 366 18.69 -11.07 11.27
#